data_6c78041d8c4dcc8cfde958b523e77d58
#
_entry.id   6c78041d8c4dcc8cfde958b523e77d58
#
_cell.length_a   1.000
_cell.length_b   1.000
_cell.length_c   1.000
_cell.angle_alpha   90.00
_cell.angle_beta   90.00
_cell.angle_gamma   90.00
#
_symmetry.space_group_name_H-M   'P 1'
#
loop_
_entity.id
_entity.type
_entity.pdbx_description
1 polymer ?
#
loop_
_entity_poly.entity_id
_entity_poly.type
_entity_poly.pdbx_seq_one_letter_code
_entity_poly.pdbx_strand_id
1 'polypeptide(L)'
;MARPVHFEIHAADMDRAQAFYEALFGWQFQSWGDGSYRLIATGTDGPGIDGGLVQRRGDPPAPGQAVNAWVCTVDVADLDAQLAKAQKHGATIARPRMAVSGIGWLAYIHDPEGNILGMLQADPSAA
;
A
#
# COMPACT_ATOMS: atom_id res chain seq x y z
N MET A 1 20.14 -5.20 -15.38
CA MET A 1 19.87 -5.83 -14.07
C MET A 1 18.36 -6.00 -13.89
N ALA A 2 17.96 -7.14 -13.39
CA ALA A 2 16.53 -7.41 -13.17
C ALA A 2 16.12 -6.84 -11.81
N ARG A 3 15.32 -5.78 -11.82
CA ARG A 3 14.82 -5.10 -10.62
C ARG A 3 13.32 -4.87 -10.77
N PRO A 4 12.54 -4.90 -9.69
CA PRO A 4 11.14 -4.49 -9.76
C PRO A 4 11.03 -3.04 -10.23
N VAL A 5 10.14 -2.79 -11.20
CA VAL A 5 9.92 -1.44 -11.76
C VAL A 5 8.45 -1.03 -11.76
N HIS A 6 7.59 -1.93 -11.32
CA HIS A 6 6.14 -1.72 -11.37
C HIS A 6 5.48 -2.62 -10.31
N PHE A 7 4.40 -2.14 -9.70
CA PHE A 7 3.58 -2.96 -8.81
C PHE A 7 2.13 -2.94 -9.28
N GLU A 8 1.35 -3.91 -8.84
CA GLU A 8 -0.09 -3.92 -9.09
C GLU A 8 -0.88 -4.14 -7.81
N ILE A 9 -1.95 -3.39 -7.68
CA ILE A 9 -2.93 -3.52 -6.62
C ILE A 9 -4.22 -4.01 -7.24
N HIS A 10 -4.75 -5.13 -6.75
CA HIS A 10 -6.01 -5.69 -7.22
C HIS A 10 -7.14 -5.25 -6.31
N ALA A 11 -8.25 -4.82 -6.90
CA ALA A 11 -9.40 -4.33 -6.14
C ALA A 11 -10.71 -4.77 -6.78
N ALA A 12 -11.62 -5.25 -5.95
CA ALA A 12 -12.99 -5.53 -6.38
C ALA A 12 -13.73 -4.22 -6.67
N ASP A 13 -13.54 -3.22 -5.81
CA ASP A 13 -14.09 -1.87 -5.97
C ASP A 13 -12.93 -0.89 -6.23
N MET A 14 -12.69 -0.58 -7.50
CA MET A 14 -11.57 0.26 -7.90
C MET A 14 -11.71 1.70 -7.41
N ASP A 15 -12.92 2.22 -7.35
CA ASP A 15 -13.15 3.59 -6.87
C ASP A 15 -12.84 3.69 -5.38
N ARG A 16 -13.22 2.69 -4.61
CA ARG A 16 -12.90 2.62 -3.18
C ARG A 16 -11.40 2.52 -2.94
N ALA A 17 -10.71 1.67 -3.69
CA ALA A 17 -9.26 1.52 -3.59
C ALA A 17 -8.54 2.83 -3.95
N GLN A 18 -8.93 3.46 -5.05
CA GLN A 18 -8.36 4.73 -5.46
C GLN A 18 -8.56 5.80 -4.39
N ALA A 19 -9.76 5.95 -3.87
CA ALA A 19 -10.06 6.94 -2.83
C ALA A 19 -9.19 6.72 -1.58
N PHE A 20 -8.98 5.46 -1.21
CA PHE A 20 -8.14 5.11 -0.06
C PHE A 20 -6.69 5.58 -0.26
N TYR A 21 -6.07 5.22 -1.38
CA TYR A 21 -4.66 5.54 -1.64
C TYR A 21 -4.45 7.03 -1.94
N GLU A 22 -5.42 7.69 -2.58
CA GLU A 22 -5.39 9.15 -2.73
C GLU A 22 -5.39 9.84 -1.37
N ALA A 23 -6.26 9.41 -0.47
CA ALA A 23 -6.37 9.99 0.87
C ALA A 23 -5.14 9.70 1.72
N LEU A 24 -4.63 8.46 1.67
CA LEU A 24 -3.54 8.03 2.56
C LEU A 24 -2.18 8.57 2.12
N PHE A 25 -1.86 8.47 0.83
CA PHE A 25 -0.53 8.78 0.31
C PHE A 25 -0.50 9.93 -0.69
N GLY A 26 -1.65 10.41 -1.15
CA GLY A 26 -1.71 11.44 -2.17
C GLY A 26 -1.31 10.94 -3.56
N TRP A 27 -1.38 9.65 -3.82
CA TRP A 27 -1.07 9.10 -5.12
C TRP A 27 -2.06 9.58 -6.17
N GLN A 28 -1.62 9.67 -7.41
CA GLN A 28 -2.44 10.11 -8.54
C GLN A 28 -2.78 8.92 -9.43
N PHE A 29 -4.02 8.89 -9.89
CA PHE A 29 -4.56 7.79 -10.69
C PHE A 29 -5.03 8.31 -12.04
N GLN A 30 -4.79 7.53 -13.08
CA GLN A 30 -5.23 7.85 -14.45
C GLN A 30 -5.77 6.58 -15.10
N SER A 31 -7.03 6.64 -15.56
CA SER A 31 -7.63 5.53 -16.30
C SER A 31 -6.84 5.23 -17.57
N TRP A 32 -6.71 3.96 -17.89
CA TRP A 32 -6.05 3.47 -19.07
C TRP A 32 -6.95 2.43 -19.76
N GLY A 33 -7.10 2.55 -21.09
CA GLY A 33 -7.97 1.67 -21.82
C GLY A 33 -9.45 1.84 -21.46
N ASP A 34 -10.13 0.74 -21.17
CA ASP A 34 -11.56 0.71 -20.83
C ASP A 34 -11.85 1.05 -19.35
N GLY A 35 -10.82 1.38 -18.57
CA GLY A 35 -10.97 1.70 -17.15
C GLY A 35 -10.81 0.52 -16.21
N SER A 36 -10.60 -0.69 -16.71
CA SER A 36 -10.30 -1.86 -15.87
C SER A 36 -8.86 -1.85 -15.33
N TYR A 37 -8.08 -0.91 -15.80
CA TYR A 37 -6.71 -0.63 -15.35
C TYR A 37 -6.54 0.87 -15.15
N ARG A 38 -5.93 1.26 -14.03
CA ARG A 38 -5.59 2.66 -13.75
C ARG A 38 -4.11 2.74 -13.43
N LEU A 39 -3.42 3.68 -14.08
CA LEU A 39 -2.02 3.96 -13.78
C LEU A 39 -1.93 4.68 -12.45
N ILE A 40 -0.94 4.31 -11.62
CA ILE A 40 -0.68 4.95 -10.33
C ILE A 40 0.67 5.64 -10.39
N ALA A 41 0.67 6.96 -10.18
CA ALA A 41 1.87 7.75 -10.00
C ALA A 41 2.06 7.99 -8.50
N THR A 42 3.17 7.50 -7.94
CA THR A 42 3.45 7.61 -6.50
C THR A 42 4.27 8.84 -6.16
N GLY A 43 4.91 9.46 -7.15
CA GLY A 43 5.72 10.66 -6.98
C GLY A 43 7.03 10.55 -7.75
N THR A 44 7.84 11.61 -7.66
CA THR A 44 9.13 11.69 -8.35
C THR A 44 10.28 12.05 -7.41
N ASP A 45 9.98 12.26 -6.13
CA ASP A 45 10.96 12.69 -5.13
C ASP A 45 11.54 11.47 -4.42
N GLY A 46 12.82 11.20 -4.70
CA GLY A 46 13.53 10.09 -4.12
C GLY A 46 13.27 8.74 -4.81
N PRO A 47 13.78 7.65 -4.23
CA PRO A 47 13.56 6.31 -4.75
C PRO A 47 12.09 5.90 -4.64
N GLY A 48 11.59 5.20 -5.63
CA GLY A 48 10.23 4.68 -5.64
C GLY A 48 9.88 4.11 -7.00
N ILE A 49 8.74 3.46 -7.08
CA ILE A 49 8.21 2.91 -8.33
C ILE A 49 6.74 3.30 -8.44
N ASP A 50 6.28 3.39 -9.68
CA ASP A 50 4.86 3.57 -10.00
C ASP A 50 4.21 2.22 -10.23
N GLY A 51 2.90 2.19 -10.31
CA GLY A 51 2.20 0.94 -10.48
C GLY A 51 0.87 1.07 -11.21
N GLY A 52 0.02 0.10 -10.97
CA GLY A 52 -1.31 0.05 -11.53
C GLY A 52 -2.34 -0.48 -10.54
N LEU A 53 -3.57 -0.03 -10.74
CA LEU A 53 -4.75 -0.54 -10.05
C LEU A 53 -5.53 -1.39 -11.03
N VAL A 54 -5.79 -2.64 -10.67
CA VAL A 54 -6.37 -3.64 -11.57
C VAL A 54 -7.68 -4.13 -11.01
N GLN A 55 -8.71 -4.22 -11.86
CA GLN A 55 -9.95 -4.87 -11.47
C GLN A 55 -9.67 -6.33 -11.09
N ARG A 56 -10.01 -6.69 -9.85
CA ARG A 56 -9.81 -8.04 -9.35
C ARG A 56 -10.67 -9.03 -10.15
N ARG A 57 -10.05 -10.14 -10.50
CA ARG A 57 -10.74 -11.29 -11.09
C ARG A 57 -10.98 -12.33 -10.02
N GLY A 58 -12.25 -12.63 -9.76
CA GLY A 58 -12.62 -13.57 -8.71
C GLY A 58 -12.94 -12.90 -7.38
N ASP A 59 -13.10 -13.72 -6.36
CA ASP A 59 -13.51 -13.27 -5.03
C ASP A 59 -12.38 -12.52 -4.30
N PRO A 60 -12.72 -11.54 -3.45
CA PRO A 60 -11.72 -10.91 -2.60
C PRO A 60 -11.11 -11.93 -1.62
N PRO A 61 -9.91 -11.67 -1.09
CA PRO A 61 -9.28 -12.58 -0.13
C PRO A 61 -10.14 -12.73 1.12
N ALA A 62 -10.23 -13.96 1.63
CA ALA A 62 -10.94 -14.24 2.87
C ALA A 62 -10.13 -13.74 4.07
N PRO A 63 -10.80 -13.30 5.16
CA PRO A 63 -10.09 -12.96 6.40
C PRO A 63 -9.24 -14.13 6.90
N GLY A 64 -8.00 -13.85 7.27
CA GLY A 64 -7.06 -14.88 7.74
C GLY A 64 -6.41 -15.73 6.64
N GLN A 65 -6.72 -15.48 5.39
CA GLN A 65 -6.10 -16.16 4.26
C GLN A 65 -4.60 -15.85 4.22
N ALA A 66 -3.78 -16.84 3.89
CA ALA A 66 -2.34 -16.64 3.72
C ALA A 66 -2.05 -15.60 2.64
N VAL A 67 -1.02 -14.79 2.85
CA VAL A 67 -0.59 -13.79 1.88
C VAL A 67 -0.10 -14.50 0.61
N ASN A 68 -0.66 -14.11 -0.53
CA ASN A 68 -0.27 -14.64 -1.83
C ASN A 68 0.10 -13.48 -2.75
N ALA A 69 1.14 -12.75 -2.36
CA ALA A 69 1.62 -11.59 -3.09
C ALA A 69 3.03 -11.23 -2.65
N TRP A 70 3.71 -10.44 -3.46
CA TRP A 70 4.91 -9.74 -3.03
C TRP A 70 4.47 -8.50 -2.29
N VAL A 71 4.81 -8.39 -1.02
CA VAL A 71 4.33 -7.30 -0.16
C VAL A 71 5.22 -6.08 -0.35
N CYS A 72 4.61 -4.97 -0.75
CA CYS A 72 5.31 -3.69 -0.86
C CYS A 72 5.34 -2.98 0.49
N THR A 73 6.43 -2.28 0.76
CA THR A 73 6.56 -1.37 1.90
C THR A 73 6.66 0.05 1.39
N VAL A 74 5.86 0.93 1.98
CA VAL A 74 5.82 2.36 1.63
C VAL A 74 6.61 3.13 2.68
N ASP A 75 7.51 4.01 2.23
CA ASP A 75 8.29 4.88 3.08
C ASP A 75 7.41 6.03 3.58
N VAL A 76 7.31 6.20 4.89
CA VAL A 76 6.47 7.24 5.51
C VAL A 76 7.28 8.05 6.52
N ALA A 77 6.95 9.33 6.67
CA ALA A 77 7.64 10.22 7.57
C ALA A 77 7.23 9.99 9.04
N ASP A 78 5.96 9.68 9.28
CA ASP A 78 5.38 9.49 10.62
C ASP A 78 4.45 8.29 10.60
N LEU A 79 4.93 7.16 11.09
CA LEU A 79 4.20 5.89 11.04
C LEU A 79 2.90 5.95 11.86
N ASP A 80 2.95 6.50 13.07
CA ASP A 80 1.76 6.54 13.93
C ASP A 80 0.64 7.39 13.30
N ALA A 81 1.00 8.54 12.72
CA ALA A 81 0.04 9.40 12.03
C ALA A 81 -0.56 8.69 10.81
N GLN A 82 0.26 7.97 10.05
CA GLN A 82 -0.21 7.23 8.88
C GLN A 82 -1.10 6.04 9.25
N LEU A 83 -0.79 5.34 10.33
CA LEU A 83 -1.66 4.26 10.82
C LEU A 83 -3.04 4.77 11.23
N ALA A 84 -3.09 5.89 11.96
CA ALA A 84 -4.35 6.51 12.35
C ALA A 84 -5.15 6.95 11.12
N LYS A 85 -4.49 7.57 10.15
CA LYS A 85 -5.11 8.00 8.89
C LYS A 85 -5.64 6.82 8.08
N ALA A 86 -4.85 5.75 7.99
CA ALA A 86 -5.24 4.54 7.29
C ALA A 86 -6.52 3.93 7.89
N GLN A 87 -6.58 3.81 9.22
CA GLN A 87 -7.75 3.28 9.90
C GLN A 87 -8.99 4.16 9.70
N LYS A 88 -8.81 5.48 9.69
CA LYS A 88 -9.90 6.43 9.41
C LYS A 88 -10.48 6.21 8.00
N HIS A 89 -9.67 5.77 7.05
CA HIS A 89 -10.09 5.53 5.67
C HIS A 89 -10.37 4.07 5.34
N GLY A 90 -10.57 3.23 6.36
CA GLY A 90 -11.09 1.88 6.18
C GLY A 90 -10.06 0.75 6.23
N ALA A 91 -8.81 1.04 6.54
CA ALA A 91 -7.80 0.01 6.74
C ALA A 91 -7.93 -0.64 8.12
N THR A 92 -7.42 -1.86 8.21
CA THR A 92 -7.26 -2.57 9.50
C THR A 92 -5.79 -2.87 9.73
N ILE A 93 -5.40 -2.95 11.00
CA ILE A 93 -4.02 -3.30 11.36
C ILE A 93 -3.82 -4.80 11.16
N ALA A 94 -2.87 -5.16 10.30
CA ALA A 94 -2.46 -6.56 10.12
C ALA A 94 -1.35 -6.93 11.10
N ARG A 95 -0.41 -6.02 11.32
CA ARG A 95 0.66 -6.17 12.29
C ARG A 95 1.01 -4.81 12.87
N PRO A 96 0.93 -4.64 14.21
CA PRO A 96 1.15 -3.34 14.82
C PRO A 96 2.62 -2.91 14.71
N ARG A 97 2.85 -1.61 14.98
CA ARG A 97 4.18 -1.01 14.98
C ARG A 97 5.18 -1.87 15.75
N MET A 98 6.32 -2.11 15.13
CA MET A 98 7.43 -2.83 15.73
C MET A 98 8.76 -2.21 15.29
N ALA A 99 9.77 -2.35 16.12
CA ALA A 99 11.11 -1.92 15.76
C ALA A 99 11.75 -2.94 14.83
N VAL A 100 12.38 -2.44 13.76
CA VAL A 100 13.38 -3.18 13.00
C VAL A 100 14.71 -2.56 13.39
N SER A 101 15.47 -3.25 14.20
CA SER A 101 16.65 -2.71 14.87
C SER A 101 17.63 -2.06 13.89
N GLY A 102 17.97 -0.78 14.14
CA GLY A 102 18.90 -0.01 13.32
C GLY A 102 18.33 0.48 12.00
N ILE A 103 17.08 0.17 11.68
CA ILE A 103 16.45 0.51 10.39
C ILE A 103 15.28 1.46 10.58
N GLY A 104 14.31 1.10 11.41
CA GLY A 104 13.14 1.95 11.59
C GLY A 104 11.98 1.26 12.28
N TRP A 105 10.81 1.89 12.16
CA TRP A 105 9.54 1.42 12.72
C TRP A 105 8.64 0.95 11.59
N LEU A 106 8.16 -0.28 11.69
CA LEU A 106 7.41 -0.97 10.65
C LEU A 106 6.05 -1.42 11.18
N ALA A 107 5.04 -1.29 10.34
CA ALA A 107 3.72 -1.86 10.59
C ALA A 107 3.14 -2.36 9.27
N TYR A 108 2.18 -3.29 9.37
CA TYR A 108 1.43 -3.77 8.20
C TYR A 108 -0.04 -3.47 8.39
N ILE A 109 -0.69 -3.11 7.31
CA ILE A 109 -2.14 -2.88 7.27
C ILE A 109 -2.77 -3.72 6.15
N HIS A 110 -4.06 -4.00 6.29
CA HIS A 110 -4.90 -4.42 5.17
C HIS A 110 -5.65 -3.19 4.68
N ASP A 111 -5.60 -2.93 3.38
CA ASP A 111 -6.40 -1.88 2.77
C ASP A 111 -7.89 -2.30 2.72
N PRO A 112 -8.82 -1.42 2.31
CA PRO A 112 -10.25 -1.78 2.24
C PRO A 112 -10.57 -2.92 1.28
N GLU A 113 -9.63 -3.29 0.41
CA GLU A 113 -9.77 -4.36 -0.57
C GLU A 113 -9.15 -5.68 -0.12
N GLY A 114 -8.61 -5.72 1.12
CA GLY A 114 -7.98 -6.91 1.67
C GLY A 114 -6.53 -7.12 1.26
N ASN A 115 -5.91 -6.16 0.59
CA ASN A 115 -4.49 -6.24 0.25
C ASN A 115 -3.62 -5.85 1.44
N ILE A 116 -2.51 -6.55 1.64
CA ILE A 116 -1.55 -6.24 2.69
C ILE A 116 -0.44 -5.35 2.15
N LEU A 117 -0.04 -4.35 2.93
CA LEU A 117 1.14 -3.53 2.66
C LEU A 117 1.82 -3.14 3.96
N GLY A 118 3.13 -2.86 3.86
CA GLY A 118 3.91 -2.34 4.97
C GLY A 118 4.10 -0.83 4.87
N MET A 119 4.29 -0.19 6.02
CA MET A 119 4.72 1.21 6.09
C MET A 119 5.92 1.29 7.01
N LEU A 120 6.98 1.95 6.57
CA LEU A 120 8.24 2.05 7.30
C LEU A 120 8.61 3.51 7.52
N GLN A 121 8.83 3.87 8.79
CA GLN A 121 9.44 5.13 9.18
C GLN A 121 10.91 4.88 9.46
N ALA A 122 11.80 5.42 8.64
CA ALA A 122 13.23 5.25 8.83
C ALA A 122 13.69 5.90 10.16
N ASP A 123 14.44 5.14 10.95
CA ASP A 123 14.99 5.60 12.22
C ASP A 123 16.18 4.70 12.61
N PRO A 124 17.42 5.16 12.42
CA PRO A 124 18.59 4.35 12.78
C PRO A 124 18.67 3.98 14.25
N SER A 125 17.96 4.69 15.13
CA SER A 125 17.93 4.45 16.57
C SER A 125 16.83 3.47 17.01
N ALA A 126 16.02 2.95 16.08
CA ALA A 126 14.97 1.99 16.41
C ALA A 126 15.55 0.72 17.02
N ALA A 127 14.94 0.26 18.09
CA ALA A 127 15.38 -0.93 18.82
C ALA A 127 14.21 -1.56 19.60
#